data_06256c6af62964b4504180093269767a
#
_entry.id   06256c6af62964b4504180093269767a
#
_cell.length_a   1.000
_cell.length_b   1.000
_cell.length_c   1.000
_cell.angle_alpha   90.00
_cell.angle_beta   90.00
_cell.angle_gamma   90.00
#
_symmetry.space_group_name_H-M   'P 1'
#
loop_
_entity.id
_entity.type
_entity.pdbx_description
1 polymer ?
#
loop_
_entity_poly.entity_id
_entity_poly.type
_entity_poly.pdbx_seq_one_letter_code
_entity_poly.pdbx_strand_id
1 'polypeptide(L)'
;GLGDVYKRQGLRLQDVNTGAERDLACDGVFISVGRAPATELFQSELALDKSGYIMADESTRTNLPGVFAVGDVRTKALRQVVTAVSDGAVAVHYAEEYLAENR
;
A
#
# COMPACT_ATOMS: atom_id res chain seq x y z
N GLY A 1 -15.99 5.74 -7.95
CA GLY A 1 -16.83 5.82 -9.10
C GLY A 1 -18.28 5.64 -8.73
N LEU A 2 -19.06 6.59 -9.08
CA LEU A 2 -20.51 6.52 -8.98
C LEU A 2 -20.96 5.38 -9.89
N GLY A 3 -21.70 4.43 -9.33
CA GLY A 3 -22.11 3.24 -10.05
C GLY A 3 -22.90 3.59 -11.28
N ASP A 4 -22.26 3.44 -12.42
CA ASP A 4 -22.96 3.41 -13.67
C ASP A 4 -23.81 2.16 -13.72
N VAL A 5 -25.09 2.37 -13.94
CA VAL A 5 -26.11 1.32 -14.06
C VAL A 5 -25.86 0.44 -15.30
N TYR A 6 -24.86 0.79 -16.13
CA TYR A 6 -24.55 0.09 -17.36
C TYR A 6 -23.49 -0.98 -17.16
N LYS A 7 -23.81 -2.19 -17.57
CA LYS A 7 -22.88 -3.31 -17.65
C LYS A 7 -21.72 -2.96 -18.58
N ARG A 8 -20.49 -3.21 -18.14
CA ARG A 8 -19.29 -3.01 -18.96
C ARG A 8 -19.35 -3.95 -20.17
N GLN A 9 -19.17 -3.39 -21.38
CA GLN A 9 -19.30 -4.13 -22.62
C GLN A 9 -17.96 -4.62 -23.17
N GLY A 10 -16.85 -3.99 -22.78
CA GLY A 10 -15.53 -4.38 -23.28
C GLY A 10 -14.44 -3.38 -22.92
N LEU A 11 -13.27 -3.65 -23.46
CA LEU A 11 -12.07 -2.85 -23.38
C LEU A 11 -11.59 -2.46 -24.77
N ARG A 12 -11.08 -1.24 -24.92
CA ARG A 12 -10.28 -0.86 -26.07
C ARG A 12 -8.81 -1.08 -25.75
N LEU A 13 -8.16 -1.90 -26.54
CA LEU A 13 -6.75 -2.24 -26.41
C LEU A 13 -5.96 -1.55 -27.51
N GLN A 14 -4.76 -1.07 -27.18
CA GLN A 14 -3.82 -0.54 -28.15
C GLN A 14 -2.53 -1.36 -28.13
N ASP A 15 -2.11 -1.84 -29.30
CA ASP A 15 -0.82 -2.49 -29.45
C ASP A 15 0.30 -1.46 -29.28
N VAL A 16 1.20 -1.70 -28.33
CA VAL A 16 2.26 -0.73 -27.96
C VAL A 16 3.34 -0.57 -29.04
N ASN A 17 3.49 -1.57 -29.93
CA ASN A 17 4.49 -1.54 -31.00
C ASN A 17 3.96 -0.92 -32.28
N THR A 18 2.70 -1.19 -32.62
CA THR A 18 2.10 -0.77 -33.89
C THR A 18 1.15 0.41 -33.77
N GLY A 19 0.66 0.68 -32.56
CA GLY A 19 -0.39 1.67 -32.30
C GLY A 19 -1.79 1.23 -32.74
N ALA A 20 -1.93 0.01 -33.27
CA ALA A 20 -3.22 -0.50 -33.74
C ALA A 20 -4.17 -0.71 -32.56
N GLU A 21 -5.42 -0.31 -32.72
CA GLU A 21 -6.46 -0.44 -31.71
C GLU A 21 -7.43 -1.56 -32.07
N ARG A 22 -7.93 -2.25 -31.03
CA ARG A 22 -9.00 -3.24 -31.15
C ARG A 22 -9.88 -3.25 -29.91
N ASP A 23 -11.12 -3.59 -30.08
CA ASP A 23 -12.06 -3.79 -28.99
C ASP A 23 -12.10 -5.27 -28.56
N LEU A 24 -12.04 -5.50 -27.24
CA LEU A 24 -12.17 -6.82 -26.62
C LEU A 24 -13.44 -6.85 -25.79
N ALA A 25 -14.42 -7.64 -26.20
CA ALA A 25 -15.65 -7.83 -25.43
C ALA A 25 -15.35 -8.59 -24.13
N CYS A 26 -15.82 -8.08 -23.01
CA CYS A 26 -15.66 -8.72 -21.69
C CYS A 26 -16.73 -8.20 -20.71
N ASP A 27 -17.11 -9.03 -19.75
CA ASP A 27 -18.10 -8.70 -18.73
C ASP A 27 -17.48 -8.04 -17.49
N GLY A 28 -16.17 -8.18 -17.30
CA GLY A 28 -15.46 -7.60 -16.18
C GLY A 28 -13.98 -7.40 -16.47
N VAL A 29 -13.35 -6.52 -15.68
CA VAL A 29 -11.93 -6.20 -15.81
C VAL A 29 -11.31 -6.17 -14.42
N PHE A 30 -10.23 -6.92 -14.24
CA PHE A 30 -9.38 -6.82 -13.07
C PHE A 30 -8.14 -5.99 -13.40
N ILE A 31 -7.97 -4.85 -12.72
CA ILE A 31 -6.78 -4.01 -12.87
C ILE A 31 -5.73 -4.47 -11.85
N SER A 32 -4.58 -4.95 -12.34
CA SER A 32 -3.49 -5.47 -11.52
C SER A 32 -2.15 -4.90 -12.01
N VAL A 33 -2.02 -3.58 -11.95
CA VAL A 33 -0.85 -2.82 -12.44
C VAL A 33 0.13 -2.45 -11.34
N GLY A 34 -0.01 -3.02 -10.14
CA GLY A 34 0.73 -2.69 -8.94
C GLY A 34 -0.05 -1.76 -8.00
N ARG A 35 0.55 -1.48 -6.87
CA ARG A 35 -0.01 -0.62 -5.82
C ARG A 35 1.02 0.44 -5.45
N ALA A 36 0.55 1.64 -5.14
CA ALA A 36 1.33 2.70 -4.50
C ALA A 36 0.81 2.90 -3.08
N PRO A 37 1.69 3.06 -2.08
CA PRO A 37 1.26 3.38 -0.72
C PRO A 37 0.73 4.82 -0.66
N ALA A 38 -0.34 5.05 0.09
CA ALA A 38 -0.92 6.39 0.29
C ALA A 38 -0.19 7.10 1.44
N THR A 39 1.02 7.57 1.19
CA THR A 39 1.93 8.15 2.19
C THR A 39 2.23 9.64 1.97
N GLU A 40 1.54 10.29 1.05
CA GLU A 40 1.78 11.69 0.67
C GLU A 40 1.69 12.66 1.86
N LEU A 41 0.79 12.36 2.81
CA LEU A 41 0.60 13.18 4.01
C LEU A 41 1.80 13.14 4.96
N PHE A 42 2.65 12.12 4.87
CA PHE A 42 3.74 11.86 5.81
C PHE A 42 5.13 12.04 5.20
N GLN A 43 5.22 12.34 3.90
CA GLN A 43 6.48 12.38 3.16
C GLN A 43 7.49 13.43 3.67
N SER A 44 7.02 14.47 4.37
CA SER A 44 7.88 15.49 4.97
C SER A 44 8.45 15.08 6.33
N GLU A 45 7.85 14.07 6.98
CA GLU A 45 8.13 13.72 8.38
C GLU A 45 8.72 12.34 8.53
N LEU A 46 8.21 11.38 7.77
CA LEU A 46 8.63 9.99 7.82
C LEU A 46 9.61 9.65 6.69
N ALA A 47 10.60 8.84 7.02
CA ALA A 47 11.50 8.29 6.02
C ALA A 47 10.76 7.31 5.12
N LEU A 48 10.76 7.57 3.82
CA LEU A 48 10.15 6.72 2.80
C LEU A 48 11.23 6.08 1.91
N ASP A 49 10.94 4.89 1.39
CA ASP A 49 11.77 4.29 0.37
C ASP A 49 11.48 4.90 -1.02
N LYS A 50 12.20 4.44 -2.05
CA LYS A 50 12.05 4.93 -3.44
C LYS A 50 10.66 4.70 -4.04
N SER A 51 9.89 3.78 -3.47
CA SER A 51 8.54 3.44 -3.90
C SER A 51 7.45 4.10 -3.05
N GLY A 52 7.85 4.92 -2.07
CA GLY A 52 6.96 5.65 -1.18
C GLY A 52 6.51 4.87 0.07
N TYR A 53 7.05 3.68 0.33
CA TYR A 53 6.74 2.94 1.56
C TYR A 53 7.46 3.52 2.77
N ILE A 54 6.80 3.56 3.92
CA ILE A 54 7.41 4.01 5.17
C ILE A 54 8.50 3.03 5.58
N MET A 55 9.69 3.54 5.81
CA MET A 55 10.83 2.74 6.28
C MET A 55 10.62 2.34 7.73
N ALA A 56 10.37 1.06 7.96
CA ALA A 56 10.26 0.44 9.26
C ALA A 56 10.67 -1.04 9.14
N ASP A 57 11.36 -1.54 10.14
CA ASP A 57 11.74 -2.95 10.24
C ASP A 57 10.65 -3.80 10.92
N GLU A 58 10.98 -5.00 11.33
CA GLU A 58 10.04 -5.90 11.99
C GLU A 58 9.60 -5.42 13.40
N SER A 59 10.26 -4.40 13.98
CA SER A 59 9.79 -3.73 15.19
C SER A 59 8.67 -2.73 14.93
N THR A 60 8.37 -2.44 13.66
CA THR A 60 7.42 -1.43 13.19
C THR A 60 7.78 0.03 13.55
N ARG A 61 8.92 0.26 14.17
CA ARG A 61 9.42 1.60 14.53
C ARG A 61 9.81 2.38 13.28
N THR A 62 9.43 3.64 13.22
CA THR A 62 9.84 4.58 12.17
C THR A 62 11.05 5.40 12.59
N ASN A 63 11.45 6.34 11.74
CA ASN A 63 12.49 7.33 12.10
C ASN A 63 12.06 8.31 13.20
N LEU A 64 10.77 8.41 13.49
CA LEU A 64 10.25 9.26 14.57
C LEU A 64 9.94 8.44 15.82
N PRO A 65 10.51 8.79 16.99
CA PRO A 65 10.20 8.12 18.25
C PRO A 65 8.70 8.19 18.57
N GLY A 66 8.12 7.07 19.00
CA GLY A 66 6.70 6.98 19.33
C GLY A 66 5.76 6.85 18.13
N VAL A 67 6.28 6.82 16.91
CA VAL A 67 5.53 6.62 15.66
C VAL A 67 5.85 5.25 15.08
N PHE A 68 4.83 4.46 14.84
CA PHE A 68 4.94 3.08 14.32
C PHE A 68 4.20 2.97 13.00
N ALA A 69 4.77 2.21 12.05
CA ALA A 69 4.15 1.91 10.76
C ALA A 69 3.82 0.42 10.67
N VAL A 70 2.57 0.12 10.36
CA VAL A 70 2.05 -1.27 10.35
C VAL A 70 1.38 -1.60 9.03
N GLY A 71 1.40 -2.87 8.65
CA GLY A 71 0.73 -3.36 7.47
C GLY A 71 1.42 -3.01 6.16
N ASP A 72 0.62 -2.92 5.11
CA ASP A 72 1.10 -2.81 3.73
C ASP A 72 1.79 -1.48 3.40
N VAL A 73 1.66 -0.47 4.26
CA VAL A 73 2.20 0.87 4.06
C VAL A 73 3.70 0.99 4.36
N ARG A 74 4.26 0.02 5.10
CA ARG A 74 5.69 -0.02 5.45
C ARG A 74 6.51 -0.90 4.50
N THR A 75 7.83 -0.73 4.58
CA THR A 75 8.79 -1.63 3.91
C THR A 75 8.69 -3.04 4.49
N LYS A 76 8.42 -4.03 3.64
CA LYS A 76 8.35 -5.45 4.01
C LYS A 76 8.39 -6.35 2.77
N ALA A 77 8.79 -7.59 2.99
CA ALA A 77 8.91 -8.58 1.92
C ALA A 77 7.56 -9.10 1.43
N LEU A 78 6.58 -9.25 2.32
CA LEU A 78 5.29 -9.86 2.02
C LEU A 78 4.14 -9.01 2.58
N ARG A 79 3.19 -8.67 1.71
CA ARG A 79 2.00 -7.87 2.04
C ARG A 79 0.76 -8.75 1.96
N GLN A 80 0.29 -9.21 3.12
CA GLN A 80 -0.88 -10.06 3.29
C GLN A 80 -1.64 -9.63 4.54
N VAL A 81 -2.91 -10.01 4.64
CA VAL A 81 -3.73 -9.70 5.84
C VAL A 81 -3.06 -10.21 7.11
N VAL A 82 -2.55 -11.45 7.10
CA VAL A 82 -1.90 -12.04 8.27
C VAL A 82 -0.64 -11.28 8.70
N THR A 83 0.16 -10.77 7.76
CA THR A 83 1.34 -9.96 8.09
C THR A 83 0.98 -8.58 8.61
N ALA A 84 -0.11 -8.00 8.13
CA ALA A 84 -0.63 -6.73 8.65
C ALA A 84 -1.15 -6.89 10.09
N VAL A 85 -1.85 -7.98 10.40
CA VAL A 85 -2.30 -8.29 11.77
C VAL A 85 -1.11 -8.50 12.70
N SER A 86 -0.08 -9.24 12.26
CA SER A 86 1.16 -9.44 13.02
C SER A 86 1.85 -8.11 13.34
N ASP A 87 1.98 -7.22 12.36
CA ASP A 87 2.54 -5.89 12.59
C ASP A 87 1.78 -5.12 13.68
N GLY A 88 0.45 -5.20 13.68
CA GLY A 88 -0.37 -4.55 14.69
C GLY A 88 -0.05 -5.04 16.12
N ALA A 89 0.09 -6.34 16.29
CA ALA A 89 0.47 -6.92 17.59
C ALA A 89 1.88 -6.48 18.03
N VAL A 90 2.83 -6.47 17.10
CA VAL A 90 4.22 -6.02 17.35
C VAL A 90 4.26 -4.54 17.72
N ALA A 91 3.51 -3.69 17.01
CA ALA A 91 3.47 -2.25 17.29
C ALA A 91 2.94 -1.94 18.68
N VAL A 92 1.93 -2.67 19.16
CA VAL A 92 1.40 -2.50 20.53
C VAL A 92 2.49 -2.79 21.56
N HIS A 93 3.24 -3.88 21.41
CA HIS A 93 4.34 -4.24 22.29
C HIS A 93 5.39 -3.11 22.40
N TYR A 94 5.87 -2.63 21.27
CA TYR A 94 6.87 -1.55 21.25
C TYR A 94 6.31 -0.18 21.66
N ALA A 95 5.02 0.07 21.49
CA ALA A 95 4.38 1.28 21.99
C ALA A 95 4.30 1.26 23.54
N GLU A 96 4.02 0.10 24.15
CA GLU A 96 4.06 -0.06 25.61
C GLU A 96 5.46 0.18 26.18
N GLU A 97 6.50 -0.38 25.53
CA GLU A 97 7.90 -0.11 25.91
C GLU A 97 8.22 1.39 25.84
N TYR A 98 7.90 2.03 24.71
CA TYR A 98 8.15 3.46 24.52
C TYR A 98 7.48 4.30 25.60
N LEU A 99 6.24 4.01 25.95
CA LEU A 99 5.51 4.73 27.02
C LEU A 99 6.12 4.47 28.39
N ALA A 100 6.63 3.29 28.66
CA ALA A 100 7.30 2.97 29.93
C ALA A 100 8.62 3.71 30.11
N GLU A 101 9.38 3.87 29.02
CA GLU A 101 10.67 4.58 29.02
C GLU A 101 10.53 6.11 29.09
N ASN A 102 9.40 6.66 28.66
CA ASN A 102 9.15 8.10 28.54
C ASN A 102 8.09 8.62 29.52
N ARG A 103 7.92 7.95 30.61
CA ARG A 103 7.03 8.40 31.71
C ARG A 103 7.66 9.48 32.59
#